data_5ca00e2a14b47f45da3d215422b7b5cf
#
_entry.id   5ca00e2a14b47f45da3d215422b7b5cf
#
_cell.length_a   1.000
_cell.length_b   1.000
_cell.length_c   1.000
_cell.angle_alpha   90.00
_cell.angle_beta   90.00
_cell.angle_gamma   90.00
#
_symmetry.space_group_name_H-M   'P 1'
#
loop_
_entity.id
_entity.type
_entity.pdbx_description
1 polymer ?
#
loop_
_entity_poly.entity_id
_entity_poly.type
_entity_poly.pdbx_seq_one_letter_code
_entity_poly.pdbx_strand_id
1 'polypeptide(L)'
;KENGRIKMVRISDIQDNKVLWDTVPFCDIDEESIETYLLKQNDILFARTGGTVGKSYLVKEVPKDAIYAGYLIRTRYSNNLSSEYLKFFMESDLYWIQLRNGTVATAQPNCNGKTLANMLVPIPPLAEQKRIVAKIEEIMPMIERLTQR
;
A
#
# COMPACT_ATOMS: atom_id res chain seq x y z
N LYS A 1 15.89 -15.08 6.35
CA LYS A 1 17.23 -15.61 6.02
C LYS A 1 18.08 -14.49 5.42
N GLU A 2 19.39 -14.52 5.65
CA GLU A 2 20.33 -13.56 5.03
C GLU A 2 20.54 -13.86 3.55
N ASN A 3 20.36 -15.09 3.12
CA ASN A 3 20.46 -15.54 1.73
C ASN A 3 19.25 -16.40 1.37
N GLY A 4 18.81 -16.34 0.14
CA GLY A 4 17.68 -17.09 -0.39
C GLY A 4 17.38 -16.71 -1.83
N ARG A 5 16.33 -17.31 -2.38
CA ARG A 5 15.98 -17.17 -3.79
C ARG A 5 15.34 -15.78 -4.10
N ILE A 6 14.46 -15.30 -3.22
CA ILE A 6 13.68 -14.08 -3.43
C ILE A 6 13.49 -13.31 -2.11
N LYS A 7 13.42 -11.99 -2.18
CA LYS A 7 13.10 -11.16 -1.02
C LYS A 7 11.60 -11.22 -0.68
N MET A 8 11.25 -11.18 0.62
CA MET A 8 9.87 -11.18 1.08
C MET A 8 9.60 -9.97 1.98
N VAL A 9 8.86 -8.99 1.46
CA VAL A 9 8.49 -7.77 2.17
C VAL A 9 7.46 -8.06 3.25
N ARG A 10 7.75 -7.64 4.48
CA ARG A 10 6.88 -7.73 5.65
C ARG A 10 6.39 -6.34 6.05
N ILE A 11 5.37 -6.28 6.92
CA ILE A 11 4.88 -5.00 7.48
C ILE A 11 6.01 -4.24 8.19
N SER A 12 6.89 -4.95 8.92
CA SER A 12 8.02 -4.37 9.64
C SER A 12 9.09 -3.74 8.75
N ASP A 13 9.15 -4.14 7.48
CA ASP A 13 10.12 -3.61 6.51
C ASP A 13 9.62 -2.31 5.87
N ILE A 14 8.38 -1.89 6.19
CA ILE A 14 7.76 -0.66 5.66
C ILE A 14 7.79 0.41 6.76
N GLN A 15 8.58 1.47 6.55
CA GLN A 15 8.69 2.62 7.46
C GLN A 15 8.61 3.91 6.65
N ASP A 16 7.89 4.90 7.16
CA ASP A 16 7.75 6.23 6.53
C ASP A 16 7.37 6.18 5.04
N ASN A 17 6.42 5.32 4.69
CA ASN A 17 6.00 5.05 3.31
C ASN A 17 7.12 4.57 2.37
N LYS A 18 8.15 3.90 2.90
CA LYS A 18 9.25 3.30 2.13
C LYS A 18 9.52 1.88 2.59
N VAL A 19 9.95 1.03 1.67
CA VAL A 19 10.51 -0.28 2.01
C VAL A 19 11.99 -0.12 2.29
N LEU A 20 12.44 -0.59 3.44
CA LEU A 20 13.86 -0.66 3.80
C LEU A 20 14.47 -1.90 3.15
N TRP A 21 14.77 -1.83 1.86
CA TRP A 21 15.18 -2.97 1.04
C TRP A 21 16.38 -3.74 1.57
N ASP A 22 17.28 -3.09 2.30
CA ASP A 22 18.46 -3.72 2.90
C ASP A 22 18.08 -4.67 4.05
N THR A 23 16.98 -4.39 4.74
CA THR A 23 16.49 -5.21 5.87
C THR A 23 15.51 -6.30 5.43
N VAL A 24 15.01 -6.27 4.19
CA VAL A 24 14.06 -7.27 3.68
C VAL A 24 14.74 -8.63 3.59
N PRO A 25 14.25 -9.65 4.32
CA PRO A 25 14.85 -10.97 4.32
C PRO A 25 14.60 -11.74 3.03
N PHE A 26 15.43 -12.71 2.77
CA PHE A 26 15.18 -13.71 1.74
C PHE A 26 14.29 -14.83 2.25
N CYS A 27 13.53 -15.43 1.34
CA CYS A 27 12.79 -16.67 1.57
C CYS A 27 13.00 -17.66 0.44
N ASP A 28 12.67 -18.91 0.73
CA ASP A 28 12.57 -19.97 -0.27
C ASP A 28 11.09 -20.29 -0.45
N ILE A 29 10.63 -20.21 -1.67
CA ILE A 29 9.25 -20.47 -2.08
C ILE A 29 9.26 -21.12 -3.47
N ASP A 30 8.24 -21.87 -3.80
CA ASP A 30 8.08 -22.48 -5.13
C ASP A 30 7.85 -21.44 -6.23
N GLU A 31 8.17 -21.78 -7.48
CA GLU A 31 8.11 -20.85 -8.61
C GLU A 31 6.69 -20.35 -8.88
N GLU A 32 5.70 -21.21 -8.78
CA GLU A 32 4.29 -20.86 -9.03
C GLU A 32 3.81 -19.81 -8.02
N SER A 33 4.20 -19.97 -6.76
CA SER A 33 3.91 -18.98 -5.71
C SER A 33 4.65 -17.66 -5.92
N ILE A 34 5.88 -17.68 -6.44
CA ILE A 34 6.61 -16.46 -6.80
C ILE A 34 5.81 -15.64 -7.81
N GLU A 35 5.37 -16.23 -8.90
CA GLU A 35 4.60 -15.52 -9.94
C GLU A 35 3.33 -14.88 -9.36
N THR A 36 2.64 -15.61 -8.48
CA THR A 36 1.41 -15.15 -7.84
C THR A 36 1.63 -13.94 -6.94
N TYR A 37 2.73 -13.92 -6.16
CA TYR A 37 3.00 -12.91 -5.15
C TYR A 37 4.03 -11.85 -5.55
N LEU A 38 4.57 -11.92 -6.77
CA LEU A 38 5.58 -11.01 -7.27
C LEU A 38 5.09 -9.55 -7.22
N LEU A 39 5.86 -8.70 -6.58
CA LEU A 39 5.62 -7.26 -6.53
C LEU A 39 6.01 -6.58 -7.84
N LYS A 40 5.22 -5.61 -8.22
CA LYS A 40 5.49 -4.72 -9.37
C LYS A 40 5.36 -3.27 -8.94
N GLN A 41 6.05 -2.40 -9.67
CA GLN A 41 5.86 -0.96 -9.51
C GLN A 41 4.36 -0.61 -9.65
N ASN A 42 3.90 0.31 -8.83
CA ASN A 42 2.52 0.76 -8.70
C ASN A 42 1.53 -0.23 -8.05
N ASP A 43 2.00 -1.39 -7.58
CA ASP A 43 1.20 -2.18 -6.64
C ASP A 43 0.95 -1.37 -5.36
N ILE A 44 -0.22 -1.54 -4.74
CA ILE A 44 -0.50 -0.98 -3.42
C ILE A 44 -0.65 -2.13 -2.42
N LEU A 45 0.14 -2.07 -1.35
CA LEU A 45 0.09 -3.02 -0.25
C LEU A 45 -0.69 -2.44 0.92
N PHE A 46 -1.47 -3.29 1.60
CA PHE A 46 -2.22 -2.94 2.80
C PHE A 46 -1.84 -3.85 3.95
N ALA A 47 -1.66 -3.29 5.12
CA ALA A 47 -1.52 -4.05 6.35
C ALA A 47 -2.88 -4.70 6.70
N ARG A 48 -2.89 -6.04 6.76
CA ARG A 48 -4.10 -6.83 6.98
C ARG A 48 -4.53 -6.86 8.45
N THR A 49 -3.57 -6.92 9.36
CA THR A 49 -3.78 -7.16 10.79
C THR A 49 -2.84 -6.31 11.64
N GLY A 50 -3.10 -6.28 12.95
CA GLY A 50 -2.25 -5.61 13.93
C GLY A 50 -2.52 -4.12 14.06
N GLY A 51 -1.64 -3.42 14.78
CA GLY A 51 -1.79 -1.98 15.08
C GLY A 51 -1.71 -1.05 13.87
N THR A 52 -1.29 -1.57 12.71
CA THR A 52 -1.19 -0.82 11.45
C THR A 52 -2.25 -1.22 10.43
N VAL A 53 -3.29 -1.95 10.86
CA VAL A 53 -4.35 -2.45 9.96
C VAL A 53 -4.93 -1.33 9.10
N GLY A 54 -5.03 -1.58 7.80
CA GLY A 54 -5.52 -0.61 6.83
C GLY A 54 -4.49 0.41 6.34
N LYS A 55 -3.32 0.56 6.97
CA LYS A 55 -2.26 1.38 6.40
C LYS A 55 -1.85 0.84 5.04
N SER A 56 -1.73 1.74 4.09
CA SER A 56 -1.37 1.42 2.71
C SER A 56 0.05 1.87 2.38
N TYR A 57 0.67 1.19 1.45
CA TYR A 57 1.99 1.51 0.92
C TYR A 57 1.98 1.38 -0.61
N LEU A 58 2.44 2.42 -1.31
CA LEU A 58 2.63 2.41 -2.75
C LEU A 58 4.03 1.89 -3.10
N VAL A 59 4.10 0.81 -3.86
CA VAL A 59 5.36 0.24 -4.36
C VAL A 59 5.91 1.10 -5.47
N LYS A 60 6.82 2.03 -5.15
CA LYS A 60 7.43 2.94 -6.13
C LYS A 60 8.55 2.28 -6.91
N GLU A 61 9.29 1.40 -6.28
CA GLU A 61 10.42 0.69 -6.88
C GLU A 61 10.54 -0.73 -6.32
N VAL A 62 11.06 -1.64 -7.13
CA VAL A 62 11.38 -3.00 -6.74
C VAL A 62 12.79 -3.29 -7.28
N PRO A 63 13.86 -2.99 -6.51
CA PRO A 63 15.25 -3.08 -6.96
C PRO A 63 15.72 -4.52 -7.22
N LYS A 64 15.05 -5.50 -6.61
CA LYS A 64 15.22 -6.94 -6.84
C LYS A 64 13.86 -7.61 -6.77
N ASP A 65 13.69 -8.70 -7.48
CA ASP A 65 12.47 -9.49 -7.41
C ASP A 65 12.11 -9.79 -5.96
N ALA A 66 10.89 -9.44 -5.60
CA ALA A 66 10.37 -9.57 -4.25
C ALA A 66 8.90 -9.96 -4.26
N ILE A 67 8.50 -10.69 -3.24
CA ILE A 67 7.11 -11.02 -2.93
C ILE A 67 6.69 -10.31 -1.64
N TYR A 68 5.43 -10.40 -1.28
CA TYR A 68 4.90 -9.87 -0.02
C TYR A 68 4.42 -10.98 0.90
N ALA A 69 4.59 -10.77 2.21
CA ALA A 69 4.19 -11.73 3.25
C ALA A 69 2.67 -11.77 3.43
N GLY A 70 2.14 -12.87 3.96
CA GLY A 70 0.70 -13.14 4.11
C GLY A 70 -0.08 -12.18 5.01
N TYR A 71 0.59 -11.31 5.77
CA TYR A 71 -0.02 -10.23 6.54
C TYR A 71 -0.22 -8.93 5.75
N LEU A 72 0.15 -8.94 4.48
CA LEU A 72 -0.11 -7.86 3.52
C LEU A 72 -1.15 -8.32 2.49
N ILE A 73 -1.92 -7.37 1.98
CA ILE A 73 -2.81 -7.54 0.84
C ILE A 73 -2.26 -6.68 -0.27
N ARG A 74 -2.09 -7.24 -1.47
CA ARG A 74 -1.72 -6.49 -2.67
C ARG A 74 -2.96 -6.19 -3.50
N THR A 75 -3.08 -4.95 -3.96
CA THR A 75 -4.06 -4.54 -4.95
C THR A 75 -3.36 -4.01 -6.20
N ARG A 76 -3.95 -4.27 -7.34
CA ARG A 76 -3.58 -3.74 -8.65
C ARG A 76 -4.79 -3.10 -9.29
N TYR A 77 -4.57 -2.01 -9.98
CA TYR A 77 -5.63 -1.22 -10.59
C TYR A 77 -5.39 -1.09 -12.09
N SER A 78 -6.44 -0.74 -12.83
CA SER A 78 -6.33 -0.48 -14.26
C SER A 78 -5.50 0.78 -14.53
N ASN A 79 -4.96 0.89 -15.76
CA ASN A 79 -4.17 2.04 -16.19
C ASN A 79 -4.98 3.37 -16.24
N ASN A 80 -6.30 3.32 -16.06
CA ASN A 80 -7.17 4.50 -15.95
C ASN A 80 -7.19 5.09 -14.53
N LEU A 81 -6.51 4.44 -13.59
CA LEU A 81 -6.39 4.88 -12.20
C LEU A 81 -4.91 5.16 -11.87
N SER A 82 -4.62 6.36 -11.41
CA SER A 82 -3.30 6.69 -10.88
C SER A 82 -3.13 6.04 -9.50
N SER A 83 -2.06 5.27 -9.34
CA SER A 83 -1.72 4.66 -8.05
C SER A 83 -1.41 5.69 -6.98
N GLU A 84 -0.81 6.81 -7.36
CA GLU A 84 -0.53 7.95 -6.48
C GLU A 84 -1.84 8.60 -6.01
N TYR A 85 -2.80 8.81 -6.91
CA TYR A 85 -4.11 9.33 -6.57
C TYR A 85 -4.83 8.40 -5.57
N LEU A 86 -4.85 7.11 -5.84
CA LEU A 86 -5.42 6.12 -4.94
C LEU A 86 -4.70 6.08 -3.59
N LYS A 87 -3.38 6.22 -3.58
CA LYS A 87 -2.61 6.29 -2.33
C LYS A 87 -3.02 7.48 -1.48
N PHE A 88 -3.22 8.67 -2.07
CA PHE A 88 -3.75 9.84 -1.34
C PHE A 88 -5.18 9.63 -0.86
N PHE A 89 -6.04 9.00 -1.66
CA PHE A 89 -7.37 8.61 -1.18
C PHE A 89 -7.28 7.71 0.07
N MET A 90 -6.37 6.76 0.09
CA MET A 90 -6.17 5.82 1.21
C MET A 90 -5.56 6.47 2.47
N GLU A 91 -5.15 7.71 2.39
CA GLU A 91 -4.75 8.53 3.54
C GLU A 91 -5.87 9.46 4.03
N SER A 92 -6.97 9.58 3.26
CA SER A 92 -8.09 10.45 3.57
C SER A 92 -9.02 9.92 4.67
N ASP A 93 -9.72 10.83 5.35
CA ASP A 93 -10.75 10.47 6.32
C ASP A 93 -11.85 9.60 5.72
N LEU A 94 -12.21 9.82 4.45
CA LEU A 94 -13.22 9.04 3.76
C LEU A 94 -12.83 7.55 3.66
N TYR A 95 -11.58 7.25 3.36
CA TYR A 95 -11.06 5.89 3.39
C TYR A 95 -11.15 5.27 4.79
N TRP A 96 -10.66 5.99 5.80
CA TRP A 96 -10.61 5.48 7.17
C TRP A 96 -11.99 5.29 7.79
N ILE A 97 -12.97 6.14 7.47
CA ILE A 97 -14.37 5.97 7.89
C ILE A 97 -14.94 4.69 7.29
N GLN A 98 -14.75 4.47 5.99
CA GLN A 98 -15.23 3.27 5.31
C GLN A 98 -14.56 2.00 5.85
N LEU A 99 -13.25 2.05 6.09
CA LEU A 99 -12.51 0.92 6.65
C LEU A 99 -13.05 0.55 8.04
N ARG A 100 -13.20 1.54 8.94
CA ARG A 100 -13.75 1.32 10.28
C ARG A 100 -15.15 0.72 10.23
N ASN A 101 -16.03 1.24 9.40
CA ASN A 101 -17.40 0.75 9.26
C ASN A 101 -17.44 -0.70 8.72
N GLY A 102 -16.52 -1.06 7.82
CA GLY A 102 -16.40 -2.41 7.29
C GLY A 102 -15.77 -3.43 8.26
N THR A 103 -15.12 -2.97 9.34
CA THR A 103 -14.40 -3.83 10.29
C THR A 103 -15.09 -3.96 11.66
N VAL A 104 -16.13 -3.20 11.93
CA VAL A 104 -16.83 -3.14 13.23
C VAL A 104 -17.45 -4.48 13.67
N ALA A 105 -17.66 -5.43 12.75
CA ALA A 105 -18.29 -6.71 13.06
C ALA A 105 -17.32 -7.77 13.62
N THR A 106 -16.03 -7.48 13.79
CA THR A 106 -15.03 -8.46 14.23
C THR A 106 -14.32 -8.01 15.50
N ALA A 107 -14.11 -8.95 16.43
CA ALA A 107 -13.40 -8.72 17.68
C ALA A 107 -11.93 -8.24 17.49
N GLN A 108 -11.37 -8.41 16.30
CA GLN A 108 -10.08 -7.86 15.90
C GLN A 108 -10.23 -7.09 14.58
N PRO A 109 -9.76 -5.84 14.50
CA PRO A 109 -9.72 -5.09 13.24
C PRO A 109 -8.97 -5.90 12.17
N ASN A 110 -9.62 -6.16 11.06
CA ASN A 110 -9.05 -6.92 9.95
C ASN A 110 -9.40 -6.24 8.62
N CYS A 111 -8.39 -5.80 7.90
CA CYS A 111 -8.52 -5.37 6.52
C CYS A 111 -8.41 -6.61 5.61
N ASN A 112 -9.34 -6.78 4.69
CA ASN A 112 -9.33 -7.87 3.73
C ASN A 112 -9.74 -7.38 2.34
N GLY A 113 -9.49 -8.21 1.32
CA GLY A 113 -9.76 -7.87 -0.07
C GLY A 113 -11.24 -7.52 -0.33
N LYS A 114 -12.19 -8.16 0.36
CA LYS A 114 -13.62 -7.87 0.23
C LYS A 114 -13.96 -6.48 0.77
N THR A 115 -13.41 -6.09 1.92
CA THR A 115 -13.57 -4.75 2.48
C THR A 115 -13.04 -3.70 1.52
N LEU A 116 -11.83 -3.90 0.98
CA LEU A 116 -11.22 -2.97 0.03
C LEU A 116 -12.01 -2.88 -1.29
N ALA A 117 -12.51 -4.01 -1.81
CA ALA A 117 -13.28 -4.06 -3.06
C ALA A 117 -14.64 -3.35 -2.98
N ASN A 118 -15.20 -3.21 -1.79
CA ASN A 118 -16.48 -2.54 -1.57
C ASN A 118 -16.35 -1.05 -1.23
N MET A 119 -15.13 -0.49 -1.20
CA MET A 119 -14.92 0.92 -0.91
C MET A 119 -15.39 1.82 -2.06
N LEU A 120 -16.04 2.90 -1.71
CA LEU A 120 -16.43 3.94 -2.65
C LEU A 120 -15.26 4.93 -2.81
N VAL A 121 -14.78 5.05 -4.03
CA VAL A 121 -13.65 5.93 -4.39
C VAL A 121 -14.16 6.95 -5.40
N PRO A 122 -13.98 8.28 -5.19
CA PRO A 122 -14.24 9.27 -6.21
C PRO A 122 -13.21 9.10 -7.33
N ILE A 123 -13.66 8.91 -8.57
CA ILE A 123 -12.78 8.64 -9.72
C ILE A 123 -13.01 9.73 -10.80
N PRO A 124 -12.31 10.86 -10.73
CA PRO A 124 -12.30 11.82 -11.83
C PRO A 124 -11.52 11.27 -13.04
N PRO A 125 -11.62 11.89 -14.21
CA PRO A 125 -10.80 11.54 -15.36
C PRO A 125 -9.29 11.50 -15.02
N LEU A 126 -8.53 10.64 -15.67
CA LEU A 126 -7.11 10.40 -15.33
C LEU A 126 -6.26 11.69 -15.34
N ALA A 127 -6.54 12.62 -16.27
CA ALA A 127 -5.86 13.90 -16.31
C ALA A 127 -6.11 14.74 -15.03
N GLU A 128 -7.32 14.67 -14.47
CA GLU A 128 -7.67 15.32 -13.23
C GLU A 128 -7.01 14.64 -12.02
N GLN A 129 -6.99 13.32 -11.99
CA GLN A 129 -6.26 12.57 -10.94
C GLN A 129 -4.79 13.05 -10.87
N LYS A 130 -4.12 13.17 -12.03
CA LYS A 130 -2.72 13.64 -12.10
C LYS A 130 -2.56 15.09 -11.62
N ARG A 131 -3.51 15.97 -11.94
CA ARG A 131 -3.50 17.37 -11.46
C ARG A 131 -3.67 17.45 -9.95
N ILE A 132 -4.56 16.64 -9.39
CA ILE A 132 -4.77 16.54 -7.94
C ILE A 132 -3.49 16.06 -7.25
N VAL A 133 -2.88 15.00 -7.75
CA VAL A 133 -1.60 14.46 -7.22
C VAL A 133 -0.52 15.55 -7.22
N ALA A 134 -0.30 16.20 -8.37
CA ALA A 134 0.70 17.25 -8.49
C ALA A 134 0.45 18.41 -7.49
N LYS A 135 -0.82 18.78 -7.28
CA LYS A 135 -1.17 19.86 -6.34
C LYS A 135 -0.95 19.45 -4.88
N ILE A 136 -1.24 18.20 -4.52
CA ILE A 136 -0.98 17.70 -3.18
C ILE A 136 0.54 17.65 -2.93
N GLU A 137 1.32 17.14 -3.87
CA GLU A 137 2.79 17.07 -3.76
C GLU A 137 3.45 18.47 -3.67
N GLU A 138 2.87 19.48 -4.30
CA GLU A 138 3.31 20.88 -4.17
C GLU A 138 3.04 21.44 -2.76
N ILE A 139 1.89 21.12 -2.18
CA ILE A 139 1.42 21.72 -0.92
C ILE A 139 1.99 20.99 0.30
N MET A 140 2.11 19.67 0.27
CA MET A 140 2.53 18.87 1.42
C MET A 140 3.83 19.33 2.08
N PRO A 141 4.91 19.66 1.35
CA PRO A 141 6.15 20.16 1.97
C PRO A 141 5.97 21.51 2.66
N MET A 142 4.98 22.31 2.26
CA MET A 142 4.67 23.58 2.91
C MET A 142 3.99 23.36 4.26
N ILE A 143 3.04 22.41 4.32
CA ILE A 143 2.35 22.02 5.54
C ILE A 143 3.34 21.43 6.54
N GLU A 144 4.20 20.51 6.12
CA GLU A 144 5.23 19.90 6.98
C GLU A 144 6.14 20.93 7.64
N ARG A 145 6.54 21.96 6.90
CA ARG A 145 7.35 23.07 7.45
C ARG A 145 6.61 23.91 8.49
N LEU A 146 5.29 23.99 8.40
CA LEU A 146 4.48 24.72 9.38
C LEU A 146 4.26 23.93 10.68
N THR A 147 4.22 22.59 10.58
CA THR A 147 3.98 21.70 11.73
C THR A 147 5.25 21.38 12.53
N GLN A 148 6.43 21.68 11.97
CA GLN A 148 7.73 21.50 12.66
C GLN A 148 8.15 22.72 13.50
N ARG A 149 7.32 23.74 13.61
CA ARG A 149 7.50 24.91 14.50
C ARG A 149 6.66 24.73 15.76
#